data_421bd966354b338fb23f77dfbe4f0f5d
#
_entry.id   421bd966354b338fb23f77dfbe4f0f5d
#
_cell.length_a   1.000
_cell.length_b   1.000
_cell.length_c   1.000
_cell.angle_alpha   90.00
_cell.angle_beta   90.00
_cell.angle_gamma   90.00
#
_symmetry.space_group_name_H-M   'P 1'
#
loop_
_entity.id
_entity.type
_entity.pdbx_description
1 polymer ?
#
loop_
_entity_poly.entity_id
_entity_poly.type
_entity_poly.pdbx_seq_one_letter_code
_entity_poly.pdbx_strand_id
1 'polypeptide(L)'
;LELAQRAEKAALDFDPRIINSEGATVSRAVGGSALVTSGGFRGYGDGSYVSLVVSPLTEEADGKKRRGHHWAARRFLAELDDEVEVGREAARRTLRKLGAKKIESAEMPVVFDPDAGRAILGLVSSCINGGSIWRKSSYLVDRLGTLVSSPLVTIIDDPLINKAPGSRRFDGEGLASRRDVVVERGELKTYLLDSYAGRKLGMPSTASASRGSTG
;
A
#
# COMPACT_ATOMS: atom_id res chain seq x y z
N LEU A 1 -6.29 -23.72 -2.62
CA LEU A 1 -7.15 -24.05 -1.48
C LEU A 1 -6.32 -24.50 -0.27
N GLU A 2 -5.39 -25.46 -0.43
CA GLU A 2 -4.56 -26.01 0.65
C GLU A 2 -3.78 -24.95 1.44
N LEU A 3 -3.18 -23.97 0.77
CA LEU A 3 -2.48 -22.85 1.44
C LEU A 3 -3.41 -22.09 2.39
N ALA A 4 -4.63 -21.78 1.95
CA ALA A 4 -5.63 -21.12 2.79
C ALA A 4 -6.01 -21.97 4.00
N GLN A 5 -6.26 -23.27 3.78
CA GLN A 5 -6.61 -24.21 4.86
C GLN A 5 -5.49 -24.36 5.89
N ARG A 6 -4.22 -24.45 5.46
CA ARG A 6 -3.07 -24.53 6.39
C ARG A 6 -2.90 -23.24 7.18
N ALA A 7 -3.05 -22.09 6.54
CA ALA A 7 -2.97 -20.79 7.20
C ALA A 7 -4.09 -20.60 8.24
N GLU A 8 -5.32 -20.93 7.88
CA GLU A 8 -6.47 -20.86 8.79
C GLU A 8 -6.32 -21.80 9.97
N LYS A 9 -5.94 -23.06 9.69
CA LYS A 9 -5.67 -24.03 10.75
C LYS A 9 -4.59 -23.54 11.70
N ALA A 10 -3.50 -22.99 11.20
CA ALA A 10 -2.43 -22.45 12.03
C ALA A 10 -2.88 -21.28 12.92
N ALA A 11 -3.85 -20.48 12.45
CA ALA A 11 -4.45 -19.42 13.25
C ALA A 11 -5.36 -19.98 14.35
N LEU A 12 -6.19 -20.99 14.03
CA LEU A 12 -7.11 -21.64 14.99
C LEU A 12 -6.36 -22.41 16.06
N ASP A 13 -5.30 -23.11 15.70
CA ASP A 13 -4.49 -23.91 16.62
C ASP A 13 -3.53 -23.07 17.48
N PHE A 14 -3.39 -21.78 17.21
CA PHE A 14 -2.38 -20.92 17.86
C PHE A 14 -2.63 -20.71 19.35
N ASP A 15 -3.88 -20.52 19.74
CA ASP A 15 -4.27 -20.22 21.13
C ASP A 15 -5.76 -20.56 21.31
N PRO A 16 -6.17 -21.22 22.41
CA PRO A 16 -7.57 -21.60 22.63
C PRO A 16 -8.54 -20.42 22.71
N ARG A 17 -8.06 -19.20 22.89
CA ARG A 17 -8.88 -17.98 22.84
C ARG A 17 -9.27 -17.57 21.42
N ILE A 18 -8.64 -18.15 20.40
CA ILE A 18 -9.13 -18.01 19.01
C ILE A 18 -10.28 -19.00 18.84
N ILE A 19 -11.50 -18.47 18.84
CA ILE A 19 -12.71 -19.30 18.88
C ILE A 19 -13.24 -19.68 17.50
N ASN A 20 -12.87 -18.90 16.47
CA ASN A 20 -13.35 -19.09 15.10
C ASN A 20 -12.49 -18.31 14.11
N SER A 21 -12.83 -18.41 12.81
CA SER A 21 -12.26 -17.64 11.71
C SER A 21 -13.36 -17.18 10.76
N GLU A 22 -13.22 -16.01 10.19
CA GLU A 22 -14.02 -15.56 9.03
C GLU A 22 -13.51 -16.18 7.73
N GLY A 23 -12.41 -16.93 7.81
CA GLY A 23 -11.79 -17.63 6.70
C GLY A 23 -10.39 -17.14 6.37
N ALA A 24 -9.77 -17.92 5.47
CA ALA A 24 -8.55 -17.56 4.80
C ALA A 24 -8.77 -17.48 3.28
N THR A 25 -8.21 -16.46 2.66
CA THR A 25 -8.36 -16.25 1.21
C THR A 25 -6.99 -16.21 0.56
N VAL A 26 -6.80 -17.04 -0.46
CA VAL A 26 -5.67 -16.94 -1.39
C VAL A 26 -6.18 -16.38 -2.72
N SER A 27 -5.56 -15.33 -3.19
CA SER A 27 -5.83 -14.75 -4.50
C SER A 27 -4.57 -14.83 -5.37
N ARG A 28 -4.74 -15.19 -6.63
CA ARG A 28 -3.66 -15.18 -7.63
C ARG A 28 -4.17 -14.55 -8.92
N ALA A 29 -3.42 -13.60 -9.43
CA ALA A 29 -3.66 -13.00 -10.73
C ALA A 29 -2.38 -13.03 -11.57
N VAL A 30 -2.54 -13.28 -12.86
CA VAL A 30 -1.48 -13.16 -13.87
C VAL A 30 -2.09 -12.46 -15.05
N GLY A 31 -1.43 -11.46 -15.59
CA GLY A 31 -1.94 -10.71 -16.71
C GLY A 31 -0.87 -9.91 -17.42
N GLY A 32 -1.20 -9.46 -18.61
CA GLY A 32 -0.38 -8.56 -19.40
C GLY A 32 -1.22 -7.41 -19.93
N SER A 33 -0.55 -6.30 -20.20
CA SER A 33 -1.14 -5.12 -20.81
C SER A 33 -0.26 -4.59 -21.93
N ALA A 34 -0.86 -4.04 -22.95
CA ALA A 34 -0.16 -3.32 -24.00
C ALA A 34 -0.70 -1.88 -24.06
N LEU A 35 0.20 -0.92 -24.22
CA LEU A 35 -0.12 0.48 -24.41
C LEU A 35 0.41 0.94 -25.76
N VAL A 36 -0.48 1.50 -26.58
CA VAL A 36 -0.15 2.15 -27.84
C VAL A 36 -0.73 3.56 -27.80
N THR A 37 0.08 4.56 -28.12
CA THR A 37 -0.36 5.96 -28.14
C THR A 37 -0.28 6.52 -29.56
N SER A 38 -1.08 7.56 -29.84
CA SER A 38 -1.03 8.31 -31.11
C SER A 38 0.32 8.99 -31.36
N GLY A 39 1.10 9.24 -30.30
CA GLY A 39 2.46 9.76 -30.36
C GLY A 39 3.51 8.73 -30.78
N GLY A 40 3.11 7.48 -31.10
CA GLY A 40 3.99 6.44 -31.59
C GLY A 40 4.59 5.52 -30.52
N PHE A 41 4.31 5.74 -29.23
CA PHE A 41 4.76 4.84 -28.18
C PHE A 41 4.05 3.48 -28.29
N ARG A 42 4.83 2.41 -28.14
CA ARG A 42 4.33 1.03 -28.02
C ARG A 42 5.06 0.34 -26.86
N GLY A 43 4.31 -0.09 -25.87
CA GLY A 43 4.85 -0.77 -24.70
C GLY A 43 4.03 -1.99 -24.33
N TYR A 44 4.69 -3.00 -23.79
CA TYR A 44 4.08 -4.19 -23.22
C TYR A 44 4.59 -4.37 -21.79
N GLY A 45 3.72 -4.78 -20.91
CA GLY A 45 4.05 -5.16 -19.54
C GLY A 45 3.24 -6.38 -19.12
N ASP A 46 3.87 -7.28 -18.41
CA ASP A 46 3.24 -8.42 -17.74
C ASP A 46 3.46 -8.37 -16.26
N GLY A 47 2.61 -9.05 -15.53
CA GLY A 47 2.70 -9.08 -14.09
C GLY A 47 1.95 -10.24 -13.48
N SER A 48 2.37 -10.59 -12.30
CA SER A 48 1.67 -11.54 -11.45
C SER A 48 1.51 -10.97 -10.05
N TYR A 49 0.53 -11.49 -9.34
CA TYR A 49 0.23 -11.12 -7.97
C TYR A 49 -0.33 -12.34 -7.26
N VAL A 50 0.11 -12.57 -6.04
CA VAL A 50 -0.44 -13.56 -5.16
C VAL A 50 -0.56 -12.95 -3.76
N SER A 51 -1.67 -13.22 -3.09
CA SER A 51 -1.88 -12.81 -1.70
C SER A 51 -2.56 -13.90 -0.89
N LEU A 52 -2.28 -13.90 0.40
CA LEU A 52 -2.92 -14.73 1.41
C LEU A 52 -3.38 -13.81 2.53
N VAL A 53 -4.63 -13.94 2.95
CA VAL A 53 -5.23 -13.22 4.08
C VAL A 53 -5.87 -14.22 5.01
N VAL A 54 -5.71 -14.02 6.32
CA VAL A 54 -6.39 -14.84 7.36
C VAL A 54 -7.05 -13.90 8.36
N SER A 55 -8.30 -14.21 8.77
CA SER A 55 -9.11 -13.34 9.63
C SER A 55 -9.71 -14.12 10.82
N PRO A 56 -8.91 -14.42 11.85
CA PRO A 56 -9.40 -15.11 13.04
C PRO A 56 -10.23 -14.23 13.96
N LEU A 57 -11.03 -14.87 14.80
CA LEU A 57 -11.94 -14.28 15.78
C LEU A 57 -11.59 -14.72 17.19
N THR A 58 -11.71 -13.81 18.13
CA THR A 58 -11.69 -14.08 19.58
C THR A 58 -12.88 -13.41 20.25
N GLU A 59 -13.20 -13.81 21.48
CA GLU A 59 -14.31 -13.26 22.24
C GLU A 59 -13.85 -12.83 23.63
N GLU A 60 -14.35 -11.71 24.09
CA GLU A 60 -14.15 -11.23 25.48
C GLU A 60 -15.15 -11.89 26.43
N ALA A 61 -14.88 -11.84 27.72
CA ALA A 61 -15.73 -12.45 28.74
C ALA A 61 -17.19 -11.91 28.75
N ASP A 62 -17.41 -10.73 28.23
CA ASP A 62 -18.73 -10.11 28.04
C ASP A 62 -19.44 -10.53 26.74
N GLY A 63 -18.87 -11.47 26.00
CA GLY A 63 -19.39 -11.95 24.71
C GLY A 63 -19.05 -11.07 23.51
N LYS A 64 -18.28 -10.01 23.71
CA LYS A 64 -17.87 -9.11 22.62
C LYS A 64 -16.80 -9.73 21.74
N LYS A 65 -17.12 -9.94 20.47
CA LYS A 65 -16.19 -10.49 19.49
C LYS A 65 -15.16 -9.45 19.04
N ARG A 66 -13.91 -9.91 18.92
CA ARG A 66 -12.81 -9.15 18.35
C ARG A 66 -12.28 -9.86 17.12
N ARG A 67 -12.11 -9.11 16.06
CA ARG A 67 -11.58 -9.57 14.78
C ARG A 67 -10.21 -8.95 14.52
N GLY A 68 -9.27 -9.76 14.13
CA GLY A 68 -7.99 -9.31 13.56
C GLY A 68 -7.80 -9.89 12.17
N HIS A 69 -6.72 -9.53 11.55
CA HIS A 69 -6.26 -10.14 10.31
C HIS A 69 -4.75 -9.93 10.13
N HIS A 70 -4.18 -10.77 9.31
CA HIS A 70 -2.87 -10.55 8.74
C HIS A 70 -2.87 -11.00 7.29
N TRP A 71 -2.00 -10.42 6.49
CA TRP A 71 -1.90 -10.70 5.07
C TRP A 71 -0.46 -10.65 4.60
N ALA A 72 -0.17 -11.43 3.56
CA ALA A 72 1.07 -11.40 2.81
C ALA A 72 0.74 -11.27 1.32
N ALA A 73 1.57 -10.56 0.57
CA ALA A 73 1.43 -10.46 -0.88
C ALA A 73 2.79 -10.35 -1.55
N ARG A 74 2.94 -11.04 -2.69
CA ARG A 74 4.15 -11.07 -3.51
C ARG A 74 3.79 -11.10 -5.00
N ARG A 75 4.80 -10.88 -5.84
CA ARG A 75 4.64 -11.08 -7.30
C ARG A 75 4.60 -12.55 -7.66
N PHE A 76 5.36 -13.38 -6.96
CA PHE A 76 5.51 -14.81 -7.27
C PHE A 76 5.08 -15.68 -6.09
N LEU A 77 4.41 -16.79 -6.39
CA LEU A 77 3.93 -17.73 -5.36
C LEU A 77 5.10 -18.31 -4.54
N ALA A 78 6.23 -18.58 -5.16
CA ALA A 78 7.41 -19.11 -4.48
C ALA A 78 8.06 -18.12 -3.48
N GLU A 79 7.68 -16.85 -3.55
CA GLU A 79 8.18 -15.80 -2.67
C GLU A 79 7.13 -15.40 -1.61
N LEU A 80 5.94 -16.00 -1.63
CA LEU A 80 4.92 -15.75 -0.62
C LEU A 80 5.43 -16.20 0.75
N ASP A 81 5.14 -15.41 1.76
CA ASP A 81 5.47 -15.73 3.14
C ASP A 81 4.84 -17.08 3.54
N ASP A 82 5.49 -17.77 4.44
CA ASP A 82 5.02 -19.08 4.96
C ASP A 82 3.59 -18.94 5.49
N GLU A 83 2.71 -19.77 5.00
CA GLU A 83 1.29 -19.70 5.30
C GLU A 83 0.97 -19.95 6.78
N VAL A 84 1.79 -20.78 7.45
CA VAL A 84 1.63 -21.06 8.88
C VAL A 84 1.98 -19.81 9.70
N GLU A 85 3.05 -19.10 9.32
CA GLU A 85 3.43 -17.85 9.99
C GLU A 85 2.42 -16.72 9.72
N VAL A 86 1.85 -16.63 8.51
CA VAL A 86 0.75 -15.69 8.22
C VAL A 86 -0.45 -15.98 9.12
N GLY A 87 -0.83 -17.24 9.30
CA GLY A 87 -1.92 -17.63 10.21
C GLY A 87 -1.62 -17.28 11.67
N ARG A 88 -0.43 -17.62 12.15
CA ARG A 88 0.02 -17.32 13.53
C ARG A 88 0.06 -15.82 13.82
N GLU A 89 0.55 -15.02 12.88
CA GLU A 89 0.58 -13.57 13.04
C GLU A 89 -0.83 -12.98 13.06
N ALA A 90 -1.75 -13.49 12.23
CA ALA A 90 -3.15 -13.11 12.27
C ALA A 90 -3.77 -13.38 13.66
N ALA A 91 -3.49 -14.54 14.25
CA ALA A 91 -3.94 -14.88 15.60
C ALA A 91 -3.34 -13.96 16.66
N ARG A 92 -2.02 -13.70 16.64
CA ARG A 92 -1.37 -12.75 17.55
C ARG A 92 -2.00 -11.37 17.50
N ARG A 93 -2.24 -10.85 16.29
CA ARG A 93 -2.87 -9.52 16.06
C ARG A 93 -4.31 -9.50 16.57
N THR A 94 -5.03 -10.61 16.47
CA THR A 94 -6.40 -10.74 16.97
C THR A 94 -6.42 -10.70 18.50
N LEU A 95 -5.55 -11.48 19.14
CA LEU A 95 -5.47 -11.55 20.60
C LEU A 95 -5.04 -10.23 21.25
N ARG A 96 -4.20 -9.43 20.58
CA ARG A 96 -3.83 -8.08 21.05
C ARG A 96 -5.03 -7.14 21.22
N LYS A 97 -6.19 -7.45 20.64
CA LYS A 97 -7.41 -6.65 20.75
C LYS A 97 -8.26 -7.00 21.97
N LEU A 98 -7.93 -8.09 22.68
CA LEU A 98 -8.59 -8.44 23.93
C LEU A 98 -8.31 -7.39 25.00
N GLY A 99 -9.33 -7.04 25.77
CA GLY A 99 -9.25 -6.02 26.82
C GLY A 99 -9.06 -4.59 26.30
N ALA A 100 -9.31 -4.32 25.01
CA ALA A 100 -9.23 -2.99 24.45
C ALA A 100 -10.20 -2.03 25.16
N LYS A 101 -9.69 -0.91 25.65
CA LYS A 101 -10.45 0.12 26.36
C LYS A 101 -10.44 1.42 25.56
N LYS A 102 -11.54 2.18 25.65
CA LYS A 102 -11.55 3.56 25.18
C LYS A 102 -10.64 4.38 26.09
N ILE A 103 -9.73 5.11 25.48
CA ILE A 103 -8.88 6.08 26.18
C ILE A 103 -9.43 7.48 25.96
N GLU A 104 -9.10 8.39 26.87
CA GLU A 104 -9.41 9.80 26.71
C GLU A 104 -8.56 10.43 25.60
N SER A 105 -9.05 11.55 25.05
CA SER A 105 -8.26 12.33 24.10
C SER A 105 -7.06 12.94 24.82
N ALA A 106 -5.88 12.70 24.28
CA ALA A 106 -4.63 13.21 24.84
C ALA A 106 -3.62 13.49 23.73
N GLU A 107 -2.71 14.41 23.99
CA GLU A 107 -1.52 14.61 23.17
C GLU A 107 -0.41 13.70 23.70
N MET A 108 0.08 12.80 22.85
CA MET A 108 1.10 11.83 23.26
C MET A 108 1.93 11.36 22.04
N PRO A 109 3.16 10.87 22.26
CA PRO A 109 3.92 10.18 21.23
C PRO A 109 3.17 8.93 20.73
N VAL A 110 3.14 8.73 19.40
CA VAL A 110 2.47 7.59 18.77
C VAL A 110 3.48 6.80 17.93
N VAL A 111 3.56 5.50 18.17
CA VAL A 111 4.30 4.57 17.31
C VAL A 111 3.31 3.88 16.40
N PHE A 112 3.51 4.04 15.09
CA PHE A 112 2.66 3.42 14.09
C PHE A 112 3.19 2.04 13.71
N ASP A 113 2.30 1.04 13.71
CA ASP A 113 2.56 -0.23 13.03
C ASP A 113 2.83 0.02 11.54
N PRO A 114 3.70 -0.76 10.86
CA PRO A 114 4.01 -0.57 9.45
C PRO A 114 2.78 -0.49 8.53
N ASP A 115 1.72 -1.27 8.78
CA ASP A 115 0.48 -1.19 7.99
C ASP A 115 -0.24 0.14 8.18
N ALA A 116 -0.26 0.70 9.40
CA ALA A 116 -0.79 2.03 9.68
C ALA A 116 0.09 3.13 9.08
N GLY A 117 1.42 2.97 9.13
CA GLY A 117 2.38 3.86 8.49
C GLY A 117 2.19 3.96 6.97
N ARG A 118 1.85 2.84 6.31
CA ARG A 118 1.49 2.83 4.88
C ARG A 118 0.26 3.69 4.56
N ALA A 119 -0.74 3.72 5.44
CA ALA A 119 -1.92 4.57 5.25
C ALA A 119 -1.54 6.06 5.30
N ILE A 120 -0.61 6.45 6.18
CA ILE A 120 -0.08 7.82 6.24
C ILE A 120 0.66 8.17 4.93
N LEU A 121 1.51 7.27 4.41
CA LEU A 121 2.17 7.47 3.12
C LEU A 121 1.15 7.59 1.97
N GLY A 122 0.05 6.84 2.01
CA GLY A 122 -1.06 6.98 1.06
C GLY A 122 -1.70 8.36 1.09
N LEU A 123 -1.90 8.94 2.26
CA LEU A 123 -2.38 10.32 2.41
C LEU A 123 -1.40 11.33 1.80
N VAL A 124 -0.11 11.20 2.10
CA VAL A 124 0.93 12.07 1.50
C VAL A 124 0.90 11.95 -0.01
N SER A 125 0.88 10.75 -0.56
CA SER A 125 0.78 10.49 -2.01
C SER A 125 -0.43 11.17 -2.63
N SER A 126 -1.59 11.13 -1.97
CA SER A 126 -2.80 11.83 -2.44
C SER A 126 -2.63 13.35 -2.43
N CYS A 127 -1.94 13.89 -1.43
CA CYS A 127 -1.70 15.33 -1.29
C CYS A 127 -0.72 15.89 -2.33
N ILE A 128 0.27 15.09 -2.76
CA ILE A 128 1.28 15.47 -3.77
C ILE A 128 0.87 15.10 -5.19
N ASN A 129 -0.27 14.46 -5.37
CA ASN A 129 -0.79 14.13 -6.70
C ASN A 129 -1.06 15.40 -7.51
N GLY A 130 -0.60 15.44 -8.74
CA GLY A 130 -0.72 16.59 -9.62
C GLY A 130 -2.14 17.13 -9.79
N GLY A 131 -3.14 16.21 -9.81
CA GLY A 131 -4.55 16.59 -9.84
C GLY A 131 -5.00 17.34 -8.58
N SER A 132 -4.51 16.99 -7.41
CA SER A 132 -4.80 17.68 -6.14
C SER A 132 -4.10 19.05 -6.09
N ILE A 133 -2.88 19.14 -6.60
CA ILE A 133 -2.09 20.37 -6.59
C ILE A 133 -2.69 21.43 -7.52
N TRP A 134 -2.92 21.11 -8.82
CA TRP A 134 -3.42 22.12 -9.75
C TRP A 134 -4.86 22.57 -9.44
N ARG A 135 -5.68 21.67 -8.86
CA ARG A 135 -7.03 22.04 -8.36
C ARG A 135 -7.02 22.79 -7.02
N LYS A 136 -5.85 23.00 -6.44
CA LYS A 136 -5.66 23.64 -5.12
C LYS A 136 -6.43 22.93 -3.99
N SER A 137 -6.56 21.61 -4.08
CA SER A 137 -7.23 20.76 -3.07
C SER A 137 -6.25 20.04 -2.13
N SER A 138 -5.03 20.55 -2.03
CA SER A 138 -3.99 20.03 -1.14
C SER A 138 -3.36 21.14 -0.32
N TYR A 139 -3.02 20.86 0.94
CA TYR A 139 -2.25 21.78 1.79
C TYR A 139 -0.78 21.90 1.37
N LEU A 140 -0.33 21.09 0.41
CA LEU A 140 1.03 21.10 -0.14
C LEU A 140 1.16 21.97 -1.41
N VAL A 141 0.10 22.68 -1.81
CA VAL A 141 0.18 23.67 -2.90
C VAL A 141 1.21 24.72 -2.55
N ASP A 142 2.08 25.07 -3.50
CA ASP A 142 3.17 26.06 -3.36
C ASP A 142 4.18 25.75 -2.24
N ARG A 143 4.33 24.46 -1.87
CA ARG A 143 5.22 24.01 -0.80
C ARG A 143 6.54 23.38 -1.30
N LEU A 144 6.80 23.38 -2.59
CA LEU A 144 8.09 22.89 -3.11
C LEU A 144 9.26 23.68 -2.50
N GLY A 145 10.32 22.97 -2.13
CA GLY A 145 11.50 23.54 -1.48
C GLY A 145 11.28 23.92 -0.02
N THR A 146 10.14 23.58 0.60
CA THR A 146 9.89 23.87 2.01
C THR A 146 9.84 22.61 2.86
N LEU A 147 10.10 22.74 4.16
CA LEU A 147 9.90 21.66 5.11
C LEU A 147 8.40 21.35 5.26
N VAL A 148 8.04 20.08 5.02
CA VAL A 148 6.66 19.57 5.13
C VAL A 148 6.56 18.42 6.14
N SER A 149 7.70 17.93 6.62
CA SER A 149 7.79 16.88 7.63
C SER A 149 9.08 17.00 8.44
N SER A 150 9.27 16.09 9.40
CA SER A 150 10.53 16.01 10.15
C SER A 150 11.72 15.79 9.22
N PRO A 151 12.91 16.38 9.50
CA PRO A 151 14.14 16.11 8.78
C PRO A 151 14.59 14.63 8.80
N LEU A 152 14.00 13.80 9.66
CA LEU A 152 14.24 12.35 9.68
C LEU A 152 13.49 11.61 8.56
N VAL A 153 12.56 12.28 7.86
CA VAL A 153 11.71 11.66 6.84
C VAL A 153 12.29 11.92 5.45
N THR A 154 12.51 10.83 4.72
CA THR A 154 12.79 10.83 3.28
C THR A 154 11.80 9.90 2.60
N ILE A 155 11.10 10.40 1.57
CA ILE A 155 10.11 9.64 0.79
C ILE A 155 10.59 9.56 -0.66
N ILE A 156 10.60 8.35 -1.18
CA ILE A 156 11.06 8.05 -2.54
C ILE A 156 9.94 7.31 -3.28
N ASP A 157 9.60 7.77 -4.47
CA ASP A 157 8.82 7.00 -5.45
C ASP A 157 9.80 6.25 -6.37
N ASP A 158 9.81 4.94 -6.28
CA ASP A 158 10.71 4.11 -7.07
C ASP A 158 9.96 2.96 -7.76
N PRO A 159 9.45 3.21 -8.97
CA PRO A 159 8.79 2.18 -9.76
C PRO A 159 9.76 1.17 -10.42
N LEU A 160 11.07 1.32 -10.22
CA LEU A 160 12.09 0.46 -10.84
C LEU A 160 12.57 -0.65 -9.90
N ILE A 161 12.09 -0.71 -8.66
CA ILE A 161 12.41 -1.80 -7.73
C ILE A 161 11.94 -3.12 -8.33
N ASN A 162 12.89 -4.00 -8.61
CA ASN A 162 12.59 -5.29 -9.22
C ASN A 162 11.65 -6.12 -8.33
N LYS A 163 10.65 -6.76 -8.95
CA LYS A 163 9.63 -7.60 -8.30
C LYS A 163 8.72 -6.88 -7.27
N ALA A 164 8.86 -5.57 -7.06
CA ALA A 164 7.95 -4.83 -6.22
C ALA A 164 6.53 -4.80 -6.84
N PRO A 165 5.46 -4.78 -6.03
CA PRO A 165 4.07 -4.77 -6.53
C PRO A 165 3.78 -3.62 -7.50
N GLY A 166 4.41 -2.45 -7.30
CA GLY A 166 4.26 -1.27 -8.14
C GLY A 166 5.30 -1.12 -9.25
N SER A 167 6.17 -2.12 -9.48
CA SER A 167 7.23 -1.99 -10.49
C SER A 167 6.66 -1.91 -11.91
N ARG A 168 7.14 -0.93 -12.68
CA ARG A 168 6.75 -0.67 -14.05
C ARG A 168 7.87 0.03 -14.83
N ARG A 169 7.94 -0.20 -16.12
CA ARG A 169 8.96 0.43 -17.00
C ARG A 169 8.49 1.76 -17.59
N PHE A 170 7.20 1.97 -17.69
CA PHE A 170 6.57 3.18 -18.22
C PHE A 170 5.26 3.42 -17.47
N ASP A 171 4.82 4.66 -17.46
CA ASP A 171 3.57 5.08 -16.85
C ASP A 171 2.36 4.89 -17.79
N GLY A 172 1.18 5.30 -17.36
CA GLY A 172 -0.07 5.19 -18.13
C GLY A 172 -0.13 6.07 -19.40
N GLU A 173 0.85 6.91 -19.65
CA GLU A 173 1.01 7.74 -20.86
C GLU A 173 2.17 7.27 -21.75
N GLY A 174 2.90 6.23 -21.33
CA GLY A 174 4.04 5.67 -22.06
C GLY A 174 5.37 6.41 -21.78
N LEU A 175 5.42 7.28 -20.78
CA LEU A 175 6.66 7.90 -20.35
C LEU A 175 7.50 6.92 -19.53
N ALA A 176 8.81 6.89 -19.78
CA ALA A 176 9.72 6.04 -19.04
C ALA A 176 9.66 6.32 -17.53
N SER A 177 9.41 5.30 -16.75
CA SER A 177 9.41 5.40 -15.29
C SER A 177 10.81 5.73 -14.77
N ARG A 178 10.87 6.49 -13.70
CA ARG A 178 12.11 6.87 -13.03
C ARG A 178 11.93 6.89 -11.53
N ARG A 179 13.04 6.87 -10.83
CA ARG A 179 13.08 7.06 -9.38
C ARG A 179 13.08 8.55 -9.07
N ASP A 180 12.13 9.00 -8.28
CA ASP A 180 12.01 10.39 -7.84
C ASP A 180 12.11 10.48 -6.30
N VAL A 181 12.92 11.41 -5.79
CA VAL A 181 12.94 11.77 -4.38
C VAL A 181 11.83 12.78 -4.16
N VAL A 182 10.77 12.36 -3.50
CA VAL A 182 9.58 13.18 -3.26
C VAL A 182 9.77 14.12 -2.08
N VAL A 183 10.25 13.57 -0.96
CA VAL A 183 10.65 14.34 0.22
C VAL A 183 12.07 13.93 0.58
N GLU A 184 12.95 14.89 0.76
CA GLU A 184 14.33 14.66 1.19
C GLU A 184 14.59 15.39 2.49
N ARG A 185 14.88 14.62 3.53
CA ARG A 185 15.12 15.16 4.87
C ARG A 185 14.08 16.21 5.30
N GLY A 186 12.81 15.88 5.08
CA GLY A 186 11.67 16.73 5.43
C GLY A 186 11.27 17.76 4.38
N GLU A 187 12.13 18.08 3.41
CA GLU A 187 11.86 19.08 2.36
C GLU A 187 11.15 18.43 1.16
N LEU A 188 10.06 19.03 0.70
CA LEU A 188 9.32 18.59 -0.47
C LEU A 188 10.08 18.97 -1.76
N LYS A 189 10.52 17.94 -2.51
CA LYS A 189 11.35 18.13 -3.72
C LYS A 189 10.54 18.12 -5.00
N THR A 190 9.44 17.34 -5.06
CA THR A 190 8.63 17.23 -6.28
C THR A 190 7.20 16.79 -5.95
N TYR A 191 6.31 17.02 -6.92
CA TYR A 191 4.98 16.42 -6.97
C TYR A 191 4.97 15.19 -7.88
N LEU A 192 3.95 14.36 -7.78
CA LEU A 192 3.71 13.26 -8.71
C LEU A 192 2.78 13.73 -9.84
N LEU A 193 3.34 13.96 -11.02
CA LEU A 193 2.67 14.61 -12.14
C LEU A 193 2.52 13.68 -13.35
N ASP A 194 1.32 13.64 -13.90
CA ASP A 194 1.10 13.24 -15.28
C ASP A 194 1.36 14.42 -16.24
N SER A 195 1.27 14.18 -17.54
CA SER A 195 1.48 15.24 -18.54
C SER A 195 0.44 16.36 -18.47
N TYR A 196 -0.80 16.04 -18.08
CA TYR A 196 -1.85 17.05 -17.95
C TYR A 196 -1.60 17.98 -16.78
N ALA A 197 -1.37 17.43 -15.60
CA ALA A 197 -1.07 18.20 -14.40
C ALA A 197 0.23 19.00 -14.55
N GLY A 198 1.25 18.40 -15.16
CA GLY A 198 2.50 19.09 -15.49
C GLY A 198 2.28 20.33 -16.31
N ARG A 199 1.52 20.24 -17.42
CA ARG A 199 1.17 21.40 -18.24
C ARG A 199 0.40 22.48 -17.48
N LYS A 200 -0.56 22.07 -16.61
CA LYS A 200 -1.34 23.02 -15.79
C LYS A 200 -0.48 23.78 -14.79
N LEU A 201 0.58 23.16 -14.32
CA LEU A 201 1.50 23.72 -13.30
C LEU A 201 2.76 24.35 -13.91
N GLY A 202 2.95 24.28 -15.23
CA GLY A 202 4.18 24.72 -15.89
C GLY A 202 5.41 23.89 -15.53
N MET A 203 5.21 22.60 -15.18
CA MET A 203 6.24 21.68 -14.73
C MET A 203 6.33 20.44 -15.65
N PRO A 204 7.50 19.80 -15.76
CA PRO A 204 7.61 18.54 -16.48
C PRO A 204 6.84 17.43 -15.77
N SER A 205 6.31 16.46 -16.54
CA SER A 205 5.75 15.23 -15.97
C SER A 205 6.81 14.44 -15.19
N THR A 206 6.41 13.80 -14.10
CA THR A 206 7.25 12.87 -13.34
C THR A 206 7.04 11.41 -13.75
N ALA A 207 6.38 11.16 -14.90
CA ALA A 207 6.00 9.83 -15.35
C ALA A 207 5.17 9.07 -14.30
N SER A 208 4.23 9.78 -13.68
CA SER A 208 3.36 9.25 -12.62
C SER A 208 1.90 9.12 -13.08
N ALA A 209 1.66 9.04 -14.39
CA ALA A 209 0.32 8.86 -14.93
C ALA A 209 -0.24 7.48 -14.56
N SER A 210 -1.48 7.45 -14.05
CA SER A 210 -2.27 6.25 -13.91
C SER A 210 -3.46 6.33 -14.86
N ARG A 211 -3.64 5.29 -15.68
CA ARG A 211 -4.78 5.18 -16.61
C ARG A 211 -5.41 3.81 -16.44
N GLY A 212 -6.72 3.77 -16.28
CA GLY A 212 -7.49 2.54 -16.28
C GLY A 212 -7.75 2.04 -17.70
N SER A 213 -8.15 0.77 -17.83
CA SER A 213 -8.57 0.17 -19.11
C SER A 213 -9.89 0.73 -19.64
N THR A 214 -10.61 1.47 -18.83
CA THR A 214 -11.93 2.06 -19.19
C THR A 214 -11.88 3.57 -19.41
N GLY A 215 -10.72 4.13 -19.70
CA GLY A 215 -10.53 5.51 -20.14
C GLY A 215 -10.67 6.55 -19.03
#